data_53063f00f5e8223b7804dc5f54cef4c4
#
_entry.id   53063f00f5e8223b7804dc5f54cef4c4
#
_cell.length_a   1.000
_cell.length_b   1.000
_cell.length_c   1.000
_cell.angle_alpha   90.00
_cell.angle_beta   90.00
_cell.angle_gamma   90.00
#
_symmetry.space_group_name_H-M   'P 1'
#
loop_
_entity.id
_entity.type
_entity.pdbx_description
1 polymer ?
#
loop_
_entity_poly.entity_id
_entity_poly.type
_entity_poly.pdbx_seq_one_letter_code
_entity_poly.pdbx_strand_id
1 'polypeptide(L)'
;MRVKSVSELCGNEILAEPVLTDEKMILISRGSRLKKEYVPLIRSLGIDTLMVEDPYENYEMPSRIIDYSVFGKFVERVQRVMENHIYHKNKSLREFEVIANEVVKEVSKIPENIIIDINARIVNLYEHTVMVTLVSVFVARLLHLDQVRQYNIAVGALLHDLGLRYITTGYVNRDWEKEDPIEAFEYKKHTILGYSALDEESWIPEVSKKMVLFHHERLDGSGFPMRRRDFAMECRIIQACDAFDSYITGMECIRIPLQDAIGKIQEGIIHKYDRKVVETLLSKIAYYPVGTAVKMSNQAEGIVVLQTEDPKLSLIHISEPTRLQLIS
;
A
#
# COMPACT_ATOMS: atom_id res chain seq x y z
N MET A 1 0.52 -21.41 -4.80
CA MET A 1 -0.44 -20.45 -4.20
C MET A 1 -0.88 -19.48 -5.27
N ARG A 2 -2.14 -19.05 -5.30
CA ARG A 2 -2.61 -18.03 -6.24
C ARG A 2 -3.58 -17.06 -5.57
N VAL A 3 -3.57 -15.82 -6.03
CA VAL A 3 -4.61 -14.84 -5.69
C VAL A 3 -5.86 -15.17 -6.50
N LYS A 4 -7.01 -15.27 -5.84
CA LYS A 4 -8.29 -15.51 -6.47
C LYS A 4 -9.28 -14.44 -6.01
N SER A 5 -10.01 -13.85 -6.96
CA SER A 5 -11.11 -12.93 -6.59
C SER A 5 -12.20 -13.69 -5.84
N VAL A 6 -12.78 -13.07 -4.83
CA VAL A 6 -13.90 -13.65 -4.09
C VAL A 6 -15.10 -13.95 -5.02
N SER A 7 -15.23 -13.22 -6.15
CA SER A 7 -16.23 -13.51 -7.18
C SER A 7 -16.00 -14.80 -7.96
N GLU A 8 -14.75 -15.30 -7.98
CA GLU A 8 -14.33 -16.52 -8.70
C GLU A 8 -14.24 -17.75 -7.79
N LEU A 9 -14.51 -17.59 -6.48
CA LEU A 9 -14.47 -18.70 -5.54
C LEU A 9 -15.64 -19.66 -5.77
N CYS A 10 -15.29 -20.94 -5.88
CA CYS A 10 -16.26 -22.03 -6.05
C CYS A 10 -16.67 -22.68 -4.72
N GLY A 11 -15.94 -22.39 -3.63
CA GLY A 11 -16.20 -22.98 -2.31
C GLY A 11 -15.57 -24.36 -2.12
N ASN A 12 -14.43 -24.61 -2.79
CA ASN A 12 -13.62 -25.81 -2.64
C ASN A 12 -12.14 -25.50 -2.49
N GLU A 13 -11.78 -24.24 -2.54
CA GLU A 13 -10.41 -23.76 -2.45
C GLU A 13 -9.83 -24.05 -1.07
N ILE A 14 -8.53 -24.33 -1.01
CA ILE A 14 -7.76 -24.43 0.23
C ILE A 14 -7.05 -23.10 0.41
N LEU A 15 -7.17 -22.52 1.59
CA LEU A 15 -6.54 -21.23 1.89
C LEU A 15 -5.03 -21.40 2.06
N ALA A 16 -4.26 -20.65 1.29
CA ALA A 16 -2.81 -20.57 1.43
C ALA A 16 -2.39 -19.57 2.53
N GLU A 17 -3.26 -18.61 2.88
CA GLU A 17 -3.10 -17.66 3.99
C GLU A 17 -4.38 -17.62 4.82
N PRO A 18 -4.30 -17.26 6.12
CA PRO A 18 -5.49 -17.14 6.94
C PRO A 18 -6.34 -15.95 6.51
N VAL A 19 -7.65 -16.07 6.60
CA VAL A 19 -8.57 -14.94 6.48
C VAL A 19 -8.65 -14.27 7.85
N LEU A 20 -8.37 -12.97 7.89
CA LEU A 20 -8.37 -12.19 9.12
C LEU A 20 -9.55 -11.23 9.14
N THR A 21 -10.07 -10.93 10.34
CA THR A 21 -10.99 -9.80 10.57
C THR A 21 -10.20 -8.50 10.59
N ASP A 22 -10.91 -7.36 10.57
CA ASP A 22 -10.32 -6.02 10.75
C ASP A 22 -9.54 -5.90 12.07
N GLU A 23 -9.94 -6.66 13.10
CA GLU A 23 -9.26 -6.76 14.38
C GLU A 23 -8.10 -7.78 14.38
N LYS A 24 -7.72 -8.29 13.19
CA LYS A 24 -6.66 -9.30 12.98
C LYS A 24 -6.87 -10.64 13.67
N MET A 25 -8.10 -10.93 14.09
CA MET A 25 -8.44 -12.28 14.53
C MET A 25 -8.55 -13.21 13.34
N ILE A 26 -8.07 -14.44 13.49
CA ILE A 26 -8.17 -15.46 12.44
C ILE A 26 -9.64 -15.89 12.32
N LEU A 27 -10.27 -15.52 11.22
CA LEU A 27 -11.63 -15.97 10.89
C LEU A 27 -11.63 -17.37 10.29
N ILE A 28 -10.70 -17.63 9.35
CA ILE A 28 -10.48 -18.94 8.73
C ILE A 28 -8.98 -19.20 8.68
N SER A 29 -8.55 -20.32 9.21
CA SER A 29 -7.13 -20.67 9.28
C SER A 29 -6.56 -21.04 7.90
N ARG A 30 -5.25 -20.81 7.73
CA ARG A 30 -4.48 -21.36 6.60
C ARG A 30 -4.68 -22.88 6.51
N GLY A 31 -4.72 -23.42 5.32
CA GLY A 31 -4.95 -24.86 5.05
C GLY A 31 -6.41 -25.29 5.16
N SER A 32 -7.31 -24.40 5.58
CA SER A 32 -8.74 -24.70 5.62
C SER A 32 -9.33 -24.73 4.22
N ARG A 33 -10.19 -25.74 3.96
CA ARG A 33 -10.99 -25.78 2.74
C ARG A 33 -12.17 -24.80 2.89
N LEU A 34 -12.29 -23.86 1.93
CA LEU A 34 -13.45 -22.96 1.87
C LEU A 34 -14.72 -23.75 1.63
N LYS A 35 -15.80 -23.37 2.30
CA LYS A 35 -17.15 -23.80 1.99
C LYS A 35 -17.85 -22.73 1.19
N LYS A 36 -18.70 -23.13 0.26
CA LYS A 36 -19.47 -22.20 -0.58
C LYS A 36 -20.28 -21.18 0.26
N GLU A 37 -20.72 -21.59 1.41
CA GLU A 37 -21.45 -20.77 2.40
C GLU A 37 -20.64 -19.60 2.96
N TYR A 38 -19.30 -19.69 2.96
CA TYR A 38 -18.42 -18.65 3.48
C TYR A 38 -18.16 -17.53 2.47
N VAL A 39 -18.35 -17.78 1.17
CA VAL A 39 -18.08 -16.80 0.11
C VAL A 39 -18.87 -15.50 0.28
N PRO A 40 -20.21 -15.53 0.55
CA PRO A 40 -20.96 -14.30 0.81
C PRO A 40 -20.49 -13.55 2.05
N LEU A 41 -20.11 -14.28 3.13
CA LEU A 41 -19.61 -13.69 4.36
C LEU A 41 -18.26 -12.98 4.13
N ILE A 42 -17.32 -13.66 3.45
CA ILE A 42 -16.01 -13.08 3.10
C ILE A 42 -16.20 -11.79 2.29
N ARG A 43 -17.13 -11.79 1.34
CA ARG A 43 -17.48 -10.59 0.57
C ARG A 43 -18.07 -9.47 1.43
N SER A 44 -18.93 -9.81 2.40
CA SER A 44 -19.53 -8.82 3.31
C SER A 44 -18.52 -8.17 4.24
N LEU A 45 -17.37 -8.82 4.47
CA LEU A 45 -16.22 -8.27 5.21
C LEU A 45 -15.34 -7.36 4.33
N GLY A 46 -15.75 -7.07 3.10
CA GLY A 46 -14.97 -6.24 2.19
C GLY A 46 -13.70 -6.89 1.63
N ILE A 47 -13.55 -8.21 1.80
CA ILE A 47 -12.42 -8.95 1.26
C ILE A 47 -12.72 -9.29 -0.20
N ASP A 48 -11.92 -8.76 -1.13
CA ASP A 48 -12.14 -8.96 -2.57
C ASP A 48 -11.28 -10.08 -3.15
N THR A 49 -10.17 -10.41 -2.50
CA THR A 49 -9.24 -11.44 -2.96
C THR A 49 -8.77 -12.31 -1.81
N LEU A 50 -8.52 -13.58 -2.10
CA LEU A 50 -7.93 -14.53 -1.16
C LEU A 50 -6.74 -15.22 -1.80
N MET A 51 -5.74 -15.58 -0.98
CA MET A 51 -4.65 -16.46 -1.36
C MET A 51 -5.09 -17.91 -1.14
N VAL A 52 -5.18 -18.67 -2.22
CA VAL A 52 -5.57 -20.08 -2.20
C VAL A 52 -4.41 -20.96 -2.63
N GLU A 53 -4.38 -22.22 -2.14
CA GLU A 53 -3.47 -23.21 -2.64
C GLU A 53 -3.79 -23.54 -4.10
N ASP A 54 -2.75 -23.68 -4.91
CA ASP A 54 -2.88 -24.11 -6.29
C ASP A 54 -2.35 -25.55 -6.38
N PRO A 55 -3.06 -26.45 -7.04
CA PRO A 55 -2.58 -27.82 -7.27
C PRO A 55 -1.33 -27.89 -8.17
N TYR A 56 -0.94 -26.80 -8.81
CA TYR A 56 0.31 -26.69 -9.54
C TYR A 56 1.45 -26.31 -8.59
N GLU A 57 2.03 -27.29 -7.92
CA GLU A 57 3.15 -27.14 -6.99
C GLU A 57 4.38 -26.56 -7.68
N ASN A 58 4.88 -25.45 -7.22
CA ASN A 58 6.20 -24.83 -7.38
C ASN A 58 6.15 -23.33 -7.68
N TYR A 59 5.29 -22.58 -6.97
CA TYR A 59 5.37 -21.13 -7.00
C TYR A 59 6.36 -20.63 -5.95
N GLU A 60 7.16 -19.63 -6.30
CA GLU A 60 7.86 -18.87 -5.29
C GLU A 60 6.88 -18.17 -4.36
N MET A 61 7.30 -17.99 -3.11
CA MET A 61 6.51 -17.15 -2.18
C MET A 61 6.57 -15.71 -2.66
N PRO A 62 5.44 -14.97 -2.66
CA PRO A 62 5.44 -13.56 -3.01
C PRO A 62 6.49 -12.81 -2.19
N SER A 63 7.33 -12.03 -2.88
CA SER A 63 8.36 -11.22 -2.26
C SER A 63 7.74 -10.01 -1.57
N ARG A 64 7.92 -9.89 -0.26
CA ARG A 64 7.40 -8.78 0.54
C ARG A 64 8.52 -7.84 0.94
N ILE A 65 8.18 -6.57 1.12
CA ILE A 65 9.14 -5.56 1.56
C ILE A 65 9.74 -5.90 2.94
N ILE A 66 8.93 -6.45 3.85
CA ILE A 66 9.37 -7.02 5.13
C ILE A 66 8.50 -8.22 5.50
N ASP A 67 8.93 -9.00 6.48
CA ASP A 67 8.16 -10.10 7.06
C ASP A 67 6.81 -9.63 7.61
N TYR A 68 5.77 -10.43 7.40
CA TYR A 68 4.40 -10.09 7.81
C TYR A 68 4.27 -9.89 9.33
N SER A 69 4.99 -10.68 10.13
CA SER A 69 4.98 -10.55 11.58
C SER A 69 5.62 -9.24 12.06
N VAL A 70 6.66 -8.77 11.35
CA VAL A 70 7.32 -7.49 11.63
C VAL A 70 6.42 -6.34 11.19
N PHE A 71 5.80 -6.46 10.01
CA PHE A 71 4.80 -5.49 9.53
C PHE A 71 3.67 -5.31 10.53
N GLY A 72 3.05 -6.40 10.99
CA GLY A 72 1.96 -6.36 11.97
C GLY A 72 2.32 -5.66 13.27
N LYS A 73 3.54 -5.90 13.79
CA LYS A 73 4.03 -5.20 14.99
C LYS A 73 4.17 -3.68 14.78
N PHE A 74 4.63 -3.24 13.61
CA PHE A 74 4.66 -1.80 13.30
C PHE A 74 3.24 -1.22 13.25
N VAL A 75 2.31 -1.91 12.59
CA VAL A 75 0.90 -1.47 12.50
C VAL A 75 0.27 -1.32 13.87
N GLU A 76 0.40 -2.31 14.76
CA GLU A 76 -0.12 -2.25 16.13
C GLU A 76 0.45 -1.07 16.93
N ARG A 77 1.76 -0.82 16.79
CA ARG A 77 2.41 0.30 17.48
C ARG A 77 1.97 1.64 16.94
N VAL A 78 1.89 1.79 15.61
CA VAL A 78 1.40 3.02 14.96
C VAL A 78 -0.04 3.31 15.38
N GLN A 79 -0.91 2.31 15.36
CA GLN A 79 -2.29 2.42 15.83
C GLN A 79 -2.32 2.90 17.27
N ARG A 80 -1.63 2.23 18.18
CA ARG A 80 -1.59 2.59 19.60
C ARG A 80 -1.13 4.02 19.83
N VAL A 81 -0.10 4.49 19.11
CA VAL A 81 0.41 5.86 19.27
C VAL A 81 -0.61 6.89 18.78
N MET A 82 -1.19 6.68 17.59
CA MET A 82 -2.21 7.59 17.04
C MET A 82 -3.47 7.63 17.92
N GLU A 83 -3.96 6.49 18.37
CA GLU A 83 -5.15 6.41 19.24
C GLU A 83 -4.90 7.06 20.60
N ASN A 84 -3.76 6.80 21.23
CA ASN A 84 -3.40 7.45 22.49
C ASN A 84 -3.29 8.96 22.34
N HIS A 85 -2.75 9.43 21.23
CA HIS A 85 -2.67 10.87 20.94
C HIS A 85 -4.06 11.52 20.85
N ILE A 86 -5.01 10.86 20.19
CA ILE A 86 -6.35 11.39 19.95
C ILE A 86 -7.27 11.22 21.17
N TYR A 87 -7.35 10.01 21.75
CA TYR A 87 -8.39 9.67 22.72
C TYR A 87 -7.96 9.89 24.17
N HIS A 88 -6.71 9.70 24.50
CA HIS A 88 -6.22 9.72 25.88
C HIS A 88 -5.53 11.03 26.26
N LYS A 89 -5.54 12.04 25.38
CA LYS A 89 -4.84 13.32 25.58
C LYS A 89 -3.35 13.16 25.92
N ASN A 90 -2.80 11.99 25.72
CA ASN A 90 -1.36 11.79 25.74
C ASN A 90 -0.81 12.27 24.40
N LYS A 91 -0.48 13.55 24.37
CA LYS A 91 -0.04 14.23 23.17
C LYS A 91 1.33 13.77 22.65
N SER A 92 2.02 12.91 23.40
CA SER A 92 3.37 12.49 23.02
C SER A 92 3.33 11.55 21.81
N LEU A 93 3.84 12.03 20.70
CA LEU A 93 4.12 11.25 19.50
C LEU A 93 5.55 10.65 19.53
N ARG A 94 6.23 10.76 20.67
CA ARG A 94 7.67 10.42 20.81
C ARG A 94 8.01 8.96 20.47
N GLU A 95 7.07 8.04 20.59
CA GLU A 95 7.30 6.64 20.18
C GLU A 95 7.55 6.53 18.67
N PHE A 96 7.06 7.48 17.85
CA PHE A 96 7.37 7.49 16.42
C PHE A 96 8.84 7.71 16.12
N GLU A 97 9.61 8.36 17.00
CA GLU A 97 11.07 8.46 16.89
C GLU A 97 11.72 7.07 16.91
N VAL A 98 11.26 6.21 17.82
CA VAL A 98 11.75 4.82 17.93
C VAL A 98 11.33 4.00 16.74
N ILE A 99 10.05 4.06 16.36
CA ILE A 99 9.52 3.33 15.21
C ILE A 99 10.24 3.73 13.92
N ALA A 100 10.49 5.02 13.70
CA ALA A 100 11.20 5.52 12.52
C ALA A 100 12.63 4.94 12.41
N ASN A 101 13.37 4.92 13.52
CA ASN A 101 14.70 4.32 13.55
C ASN A 101 14.66 2.80 13.26
N GLU A 102 13.69 2.09 13.81
CA GLU A 102 13.52 0.67 13.56
C GLU A 102 13.15 0.41 12.10
N VAL A 103 12.25 1.21 11.49
CA VAL A 103 11.91 1.11 10.07
C VAL A 103 13.13 1.32 9.19
N VAL A 104 13.93 2.36 9.43
CA VAL A 104 15.18 2.60 8.68
C VAL A 104 16.12 1.39 8.79
N LYS A 105 16.25 0.80 9.99
CA LYS A 105 17.06 -0.39 10.23
C LYS A 105 16.51 -1.62 9.50
N GLU A 106 15.19 -1.86 9.52
CA GLU A 106 14.60 -2.99 8.79
C GLU A 106 14.77 -2.82 7.28
N VAL A 107 14.49 -1.62 6.75
CA VAL A 107 14.68 -1.31 5.33
C VAL A 107 16.14 -1.46 4.89
N SER A 108 17.11 -1.16 5.75
CA SER A 108 18.54 -1.33 5.42
C SER A 108 18.95 -2.77 5.15
N LYS A 109 18.18 -3.76 5.62
CA LYS A 109 18.42 -5.19 5.40
C LYS A 109 17.87 -5.71 4.07
N ILE A 110 16.99 -4.96 3.43
CA ILE A 110 16.31 -5.37 2.20
C ILE A 110 17.33 -5.36 1.04
N PRO A 111 17.43 -6.43 0.24
CA PRO A 111 18.29 -6.42 -0.95
C PRO A 111 17.82 -5.35 -1.95
N GLU A 112 18.77 -4.62 -2.57
CA GLU A 112 18.42 -3.57 -3.54
C GLU A 112 17.83 -4.13 -4.85
N ASN A 113 18.08 -5.38 -5.17
CA ASN A 113 17.55 -6.07 -6.36
C ASN A 113 16.19 -6.73 -6.12
N ILE A 114 15.59 -6.63 -4.93
CA ILE A 114 14.27 -7.19 -4.66
C ILE A 114 13.22 -6.61 -5.62
N ILE A 115 12.31 -7.45 -6.07
CA ILE A 115 11.06 -7.04 -6.70
C ILE A 115 9.94 -7.40 -5.74
N ILE A 116 9.11 -6.44 -5.40
CA ILE A 116 8.08 -6.56 -4.35
C ILE A 116 6.75 -6.93 -5.00
N ASP A 117 6.16 -8.01 -4.54
CA ASP A 117 4.80 -8.42 -4.91
C ASP A 117 3.77 -7.68 -4.06
N ILE A 118 3.12 -6.68 -4.65
CA ILE A 118 2.03 -5.92 -4.03
C ILE A 118 0.78 -6.12 -4.88
N ASN A 119 -0.35 -6.40 -4.23
CA ASN A 119 -1.66 -6.47 -4.88
C ASN A 119 -2.58 -5.37 -4.39
N ALA A 120 -3.59 -5.02 -5.19
CA ALA A 120 -4.68 -4.19 -4.74
C ALA A 120 -5.39 -4.89 -3.56
N ARG A 121 -5.60 -4.16 -2.46
CA ARG A 121 -6.11 -4.69 -1.19
C ARG A 121 -6.88 -3.63 -0.42
N ILE A 122 -7.71 -4.06 0.50
CA ILE A 122 -8.31 -3.18 1.51
C ILE A 122 -7.36 -3.13 2.70
N VAL A 123 -7.15 -1.94 3.22
CA VAL A 123 -6.33 -1.68 4.41
C VAL A 123 -7.01 -0.65 5.30
N ASN A 124 -6.61 -0.61 6.56
CA ASN A 124 -6.92 0.50 7.45
C ASN A 124 -5.83 1.59 7.37
N LEU A 125 -6.09 2.74 7.99
CA LEU A 125 -5.17 3.88 8.05
C LEU A 125 -3.76 3.49 8.51
N TYR A 126 -3.65 2.62 9.50
CA TYR A 126 -2.38 2.26 10.13
C TYR A 126 -1.54 1.33 9.24
N GLU A 127 -2.20 0.43 8.53
CA GLU A 127 -1.55 -0.44 7.53
C GLU A 127 -1.04 0.38 6.33
N HIS A 128 -1.85 1.32 5.85
CA HIS A 128 -1.45 2.30 4.83
C HIS A 128 -0.23 3.10 5.30
N THR A 129 -0.32 3.74 6.46
CA THR A 129 0.77 4.53 7.03
C THR A 129 2.09 3.75 7.11
N VAL A 130 2.05 2.51 7.60
CA VAL A 130 3.26 1.66 7.69
C VAL A 130 3.79 1.30 6.31
N MET A 131 2.92 0.94 5.37
CA MET A 131 3.35 0.58 4.00
C MET A 131 3.97 1.78 3.29
N VAL A 132 3.31 2.94 3.32
CA VAL A 132 3.86 4.18 2.74
C VAL A 132 5.21 4.53 3.37
N THR A 133 5.36 4.35 4.70
CA THR A 133 6.63 4.59 5.38
C THR A 133 7.73 3.66 4.88
N LEU A 134 7.48 2.35 4.83
CA LEU A 134 8.45 1.36 4.38
C LEU A 134 8.89 1.62 2.93
N VAL A 135 7.93 1.84 2.04
CA VAL A 135 8.20 2.08 0.62
C VAL A 135 8.94 3.40 0.43
N SER A 136 8.55 4.47 1.13
CA SER A 136 9.22 5.77 1.04
C SER A 136 10.68 5.72 1.51
N VAL A 137 10.97 5.04 2.62
CA VAL A 137 12.33 4.86 3.11
C VAL A 137 13.15 3.97 2.16
N PHE A 138 12.53 2.93 1.59
CA PHE A 138 13.19 2.06 0.61
C PHE A 138 13.54 2.83 -0.68
N VAL A 139 12.62 3.62 -1.21
CA VAL A 139 12.88 4.50 -2.36
C VAL A 139 13.98 5.53 -2.03
N ALA A 140 13.95 6.12 -0.84
CA ALA A 140 15.00 7.06 -0.40
C ALA A 140 16.39 6.42 -0.37
N ARG A 141 16.48 5.17 0.12
CA ARG A 141 17.73 4.40 0.13
C ARG A 141 18.21 4.10 -1.30
N LEU A 142 17.34 3.69 -2.19
CA LEU A 142 17.67 3.44 -3.61
C LEU A 142 18.09 4.72 -4.35
N LEU A 143 17.61 5.88 -3.91
CA LEU A 143 18.04 7.20 -4.37
C LEU A 143 19.33 7.69 -3.68
N HIS A 144 19.95 6.84 -2.87
CA HIS A 144 21.19 7.11 -2.14
C HIS A 144 21.12 8.32 -1.18
N LEU A 145 19.94 8.57 -0.60
CA LEU A 145 19.82 9.54 0.47
C LEU A 145 20.50 9.01 1.75
N ASP A 146 21.17 9.92 2.48
CA ASP A 146 21.84 9.56 3.73
C ASP A 146 20.85 9.12 4.83
N GLN A 147 21.39 8.56 5.91
CA GLN A 147 20.56 8.02 6.99
C GLN A 147 19.71 9.08 7.71
N VAL A 148 20.20 10.33 7.80
CA VAL A 148 19.44 11.43 8.41
C VAL A 148 18.21 11.74 7.56
N ARG A 149 18.36 11.80 6.26
CA ARG A 149 17.23 12.02 5.34
C ARG A 149 16.27 10.84 5.30
N GLN A 150 16.78 9.60 5.35
CA GLN A 150 15.94 8.40 5.47
C GLN A 150 15.12 8.43 6.78
N TYR A 151 15.72 8.80 7.89
CA TYR A 151 15.04 8.99 9.16
C TYR A 151 13.97 10.10 9.08
N ASN A 152 14.29 11.24 8.48
CA ASN A 152 13.35 12.34 8.30
C ASN A 152 12.12 11.89 7.46
N ILE A 153 12.35 11.07 6.43
CA ILE A 153 11.29 10.48 5.60
C ILE A 153 10.45 9.51 6.43
N ALA A 154 11.07 8.65 7.23
CA ALA A 154 10.35 7.72 8.09
C ALA A 154 9.43 8.46 9.07
N VAL A 155 9.92 9.51 9.74
CA VAL A 155 9.11 10.33 10.66
C VAL A 155 7.97 11.01 9.92
N GLY A 156 8.24 11.66 8.79
CA GLY A 156 7.21 12.35 8.00
C GLY A 156 6.14 11.41 7.47
N ALA A 157 6.54 10.24 6.99
CA ALA A 157 5.62 9.24 6.47
C ALA A 157 4.78 8.56 7.58
N LEU A 158 5.34 8.36 8.79
CA LEU A 158 4.57 7.86 9.95
C LEU A 158 3.48 8.85 10.41
N LEU A 159 3.63 10.12 10.10
CA LEU A 159 2.77 11.19 10.57
C LEU A 159 1.87 11.80 9.47
N HIS A 160 2.09 11.47 8.18
CA HIS A 160 1.47 12.18 7.07
C HIS A 160 -0.04 12.26 7.18
N ASP A 161 -0.67 11.19 7.59
CA ASP A 161 -2.12 11.03 7.69
C ASP A 161 -2.67 11.17 9.12
N LEU A 162 -1.86 11.64 10.09
CA LEU A 162 -2.35 11.88 11.45
C LEU A 162 -3.61 12.78 11.43
N GLY A 163 -3.66 13.72 10.50
CA GLY A 163 -4.76 14.66 10.35
C GLY A 163 -6.10 14.02 9.98
N LEU A 164 -6.13 12.85 9.37
CA LEU A 164 -7.36 12.10 9.09
C LEU A 164 -8.11 11.70 10.37
N ARG A 165 -7.41 11.66 11.50
CA ARG A 165 -8.02 11.42 12.82
C ARG A 165 -8.78 12.63 13.40
N TYR A 166 -8.66 13.80 12.80
CA TYR A 166 -9.32 15.03 13.23
C TYR A 166 -10.52 15.42 12.34
N ILE A 167 -10.71 14.75 11.21
CA ILE A 167 -11.86 15.00 10.33
C ILE A 167 -12.97 13.98 10.59
N THR A 168 -14.19 14.33 10.21
CA THR A 168 -15.39 13.46 10.36
C THR A 168 -15.84 12.88 9.03
N THR A 169 -15.39 13.43 7.90
CA THR A 169 -15.71 12.94 6.55
C THR A 169 -15.02 11.62 6.30
N GLY A 170 -15.78 10.64 5.78
CA GLY A 170 -15.20 9.38 5.32
C GLY A 170 -14.29 9.60 4.11
N TYR A 171 -13.15 8.94 4.08
CA TYR A 171 -12.12 9.16 3.06
C TYR A 171 -11.75 7.89 2.28
N VAL A 172 -12.22 6.73 2.70
CA VAL A 172 -11.89 5.46 2.03
C VAL A 172 -12.78 5.24 0.80
N ASN A 173 -12.16 4.90 -0.32
CA ASN A 173 -12.79 4.57 -1.59
C ASN A 173 -13.72 5.68 -2.12
N ARG A 174 -13.24 6.93 -2.06
CA ARG A 174 -14.00 8.13 -2.45
C ARG A 174 -13.47 8.75 -3.75
N ASP A 175 -14.38 9.29 -4.56
CA ASP A 175 -14.08 10.05 -5.78
C ASP A 175 -14.29 11.54 -5.51
N TRP A 176 -13.25 12.23 -5.05
CA TRP A 176 -13.32 13.61 -4.63
C TRP A 176 -13.74 14.60 -5.73
N GLU A 177 -13.67 14.19 -7.01
CA GLU A 177 -14.16 15.01 -8.13
C GLU A 177 -15.69 14.97 -8.25
N LYS A 178 -16.31 13.90 -7.73
CA LYS A 178 -17.77 13.70 -7.75
C LYS A 178 -18.46 13.94 -6.40
N GLU A 179 -17.65 14.06 -5.33
CA GLU A 179 -18.19 14.28 -3.99
C GLU A 179 -18.67 15.74 -3.78
N ASP A 180 -19.48 15.94 -2.75
CA ASP A 180 -19.89 17.27 -2.34
C ASP A 180 -18.66 18.15 -2.07
N PRO A 181 -18.61 19.39 -2.60
CA PRO A 181 -17.49 20.31 -2.40
C PRO A 181 -17.16 20.59 -0.94
N ILE A 182 -18.17 20.54 -0.04
CA ILE A 182 -17.98 20.74 1.41
C ILE A 182 -17.25 19.52 1.99
N GLU A 183 -17.65 18.30 1.64
CA GLU A 183 -16.97 17.08 2.06
C GLU A 183 -15.53 17.03 1.53
N ALA A 184 -15.35 17.36 0.24
CA ALA A 184 -14.02 17.41 -0.36
C ALA A 184 -13.12 18.47 0.30
N PHE A 185 -13.69 19.61 0.71
CA PHE A 185 -12.96 20.62 1.46
C PHE A 185 -12.61 20.13 2.88
N GLU A 186 -13.56 19.49 3.57
CA GLU A 186 -13.36 18.94 4.91
C GLU A 186 -12.25 17.88 4.90
N TYR A 187 -12.28 16.97 3.93
CA TYR A 187 -11.19 16.00 3.73
C TYR A 187 -9.82 16.68 3.57
N LYS A 188 -9.71 17.69 2.70
CA LYS A 188 -8.43 18.37 2.44
C LYS A 188 -7.81 19.06 3.65
N LYS A 189 -8.59 19.35 4.68
CA LYS A 189 -8.08 19.94 5.93
C LYS A 189 -7.13 19.02 6.69
N HIS A 190 -7.16 17.70 6.47
CA HIS A 190 -6.32 16.78 7.24
C HIS A 190 -4.82 17.13 7.15
N THR A 191 -4.34 17.62 6.01
CA THR A 191 -2.94 18.04 5.85
C THR A 191 -2.56 19.18 6.78
N ILE A 192 -3.44 20.18 6.91
CA ILE A 192 -3.23 21.33 7.78
C ILE A 192 -3.41 20.93 9.24
N LEU A 193 -4.44 20.14 9.54
CA LEU A 193 -4.71 19.68 10.91
C LEU A 193 -3.59 18.79 11.44
N GLY A 194 -3.10 17.88 10.58
CA GLY A 194 -1.92 17.04 10.89
C GLY A 194 -0.68 17.90 11.16
N TYR A 195 -0.38 18.84 10.27
CA TYR A 195 0.74 19.76 10.46
C TYR A 195 0.64 20.56 11.75
N SER A 196 -0.54 21.17 12.04
CA SER A 196 -0.75 21.95 13.25
C SER A 196 -0.66 21.12 14.53
N ALA A 197 -1.03 19.84 14.49
CA ALA A 197 -0.88 18.95 15.63
C ALA A 197 0.59 18.70 16.02
N LEU A 198 1.54 19.02 15.14
CA LEU A 198 2.97 18.84 15.35
C LEU A 198 3.70 20.09 15.86
N ASP A 199 3.01 21.21 16.05
CA ASP A 199 3.66 22.49 16.42
C ASP A 199 4.45 22.40 17.72
N GLU A 200 3.93 21.70 18.73
CA GLU A 200 4.56 21.55 20.05
C GLU A 200 5.65 20.46 20.07
N GLU A 201 5.79 19.66 19.00
CA GLU A 201 6.72 18.53 18.91
C GLU A 201 8.07 18.98 18.36
N SER A 202 8.96 19.46 19.27
CA SER A 202 10.26 19.99 18.88
C SER A 202 11.27 18.94 18.37
N TRP A 203 11.03 17.65 18.64
CA TRP A 203 11.88 16.55 18.17
C TRP A 203 11.66 16.20 16.70
N ILE A 204 10.51 16.61 16.11
CA ILE A 204 10.15 16.32 14.73
C ILE A 204 10.92 17.27 13.79
N PRO A 205 11.70 16.75 12.84
CA PRO A 205 12.40 17.58 11.87
C PRO A 205 11.44 18.45 11.04
N GLU A 206 11.82 19.68 10.75
CA GLU A 206 11.01 20.60 9.95
C GLU A 206 10.63 20.06 8.57
N VAL A 207 11.53 19.29 7.93
CA VAL A 207 11.22 18.66 6.65
C VAL A 207 10.15 17.58 6.80
N SER A 208 10.13 16.84 7.91
CA SER A 208 9.11 15.84 8.22
C SER A 208 7.75 16.48 8.46
N LYS A 209 7.70 17.62 9.19
CA LYS A 209 6.47 18.43 9.34
C LYS A 209 5.96 18.91 7.97
N LYS A 210 6.86 19.37 7.09
CA LYS A 210 6.50 19.77 5.73
C LYS A 210 5.99 18.62 4.89
N MET A 211 6.48 17.39 5.09
CA MET A 211 5.95 16.21 4.41
C MET A 211 4.47 16.00 4.79
N VAL A 212 4.11 16.14 6.07
CA VAL A 212 2.70 16.06 6.52
C VAL A 212 1.83 17.11 5.84
N LEU A 213 2.33 18.34 5.69
CA LEU A 213 1.57 19.41 5.04
C LEU A 213 1.43 19.23 3.53
N PHE A 214 2.45 18.65 2.86
CA PHE A 214 2.61 18.71 1.41
C PHE A 214 2.50 17.36 0.68
N HIS A 215 2.12 16.25 1.34
CA HIS A 215 2.04 14.94 0.67
C HIS A 215 1.00 14.89 -0.47
N HIS A 216 -0.04 15.72 -0.40
CA HIS A 216 -1.01 15.88 -1.49
C HIS A 216 -0.71 17.00 -2.48
N GLU A 217 0.37 17.72 -2.31
CA GLU A 217 0.81 18.68 -3.34
C GLU A 217 1.34 17.96 -4.58
N ARG A 218 1.34 18.66 -5.70
CA ARG A 218 1.81 18.15 -7.00
C ARG A 218 2.69 19.18 -7.68
N LEU A 219 3.67 18.73 -8.47
CA LEU A 219 4.66 19.61 -9.12
C LEU A 219 4.03 20.58 -10.12
N ASP A 220 2.85 20.26 -10.67
CA ASP A 220 2.08 21.14 -11.55
C ASP A 220 1.20 22.17 -10.80
N GLY A 221 1.15 22.09 -9.47
CA GLY A 221 0.31 22.93 -8.62
C GLY A 221 -1.18 22.51 -8.60
N SER A 222 -1.52 21.33 -9.10
CA SER A 222 -2.89 20.78 -9.01
C SER A 222 -3.23 20.21 -7.64
N GLY A 223 -2.23 20.08 -6.75
CA GLY A 223 -2.38 19.55 -5.41
C GLY A 223 -2.98 20.53 -4.40
N PHE A 224 -2.94 20.15 -3.14
CA PHE A 224 -3.40 20.93 -2.00
C PHE A 224 -2.48 20.72 -0.78
N PRO A 225 -2.50 21.57 0.25
CA PRO A 225 -3.44 22.67 0.48
C PRO A 225 -3.02 24.01 -0.16
N MET A 226 -1.74 24.18 -0.52
CA MET A 226 -1.17 25.48 -0.88
C MET A 226 -0.90 25.64 -2.38
N ARG A 227 -1.08 24.61 -3.19
CA ARG A 227 -0.80 24.55 -4.64
C ARG A 227 0.63 24.94 -4.98
N ARG A 228 1.57 24.51 -4.15
CA ARG A 228 3.00 24.74 -4.39
C ARG A 228 3.51 23.83 -5.49
N ARG A 229 4.69 24.19 -6.04
CA ARG A 229 5.35 23.44 -7.12
C ARG A 229 6.78 23.07 -6.79
N ASP A 230 7.35 23.64 -5.74
CA ASP A 230 8.72 23.40 -5.31
C ASP A 230 8.77 22.76 -3.93
N PHE A 231 9.46 21.60 -3.86
CA PHE A 231 9.50 20.75 -2.69
C PHE A 231 10.87 20.12 -2.50
N ALA A 232 11.25 19.89 -1.25
CA ALA A 232 12.36 19.01 -0.91
C ALA A 232 12.13 17.59 -1.44
N MET A 233 13.21 16.86 -1.69
CA MET A 233 13.15 15.49 -2.22
C MET A 233 12.32 14.57 -1.31
N GLU A 234 12.38 14.76 0.00
CA GLU A 234 11.60 14.03 1.00
C GLU A 234 10.09 14.15 0.74
N CYS A 235 9.60 15.35 0.43
CA CYS A 235 8.20 15.58 0.07
C CYS A 235 7.84 14.93 -1.27
N ARG A 236 8.74 14.97 -2.27
CA ARG A 236 8.50 14.34 -3.58
C ARG A 236 8.41 12.82 -3.47
N ILE A 237 9.18 12.22 -2.56
CA ILE A 237 9.15 10.77 -2.31
C ILE A 237 7.79 10.37 -1.73
N ILE A 238 7.34 11.03 -0.66
CA ILE A 238 6.06 10.67 -0.06
C ILE A 238 4.89 10.93 -1.01
N GLN A 239 4.89 12.01 -1.78
CA GLN A 239 3.85 12.33 -2.76
C GLN A 239 3.60 11.20 -3.77
N ALA A 240 4.65 10.51 -4.20
CA ALA A 240 4.54 9.40 -5.16
C ALA A 240 4.20 8.08 -4.47
N CYS A 241 4.82 7.77 -3.33
CA CYS A 241 4.63 6.51 -2.62
C CYS A 241 3.23 6.41 -2.00
N ASP A 242 2.76 7.50 -1.39
CA ASP A 242 1.42 7.63 -0.86
C ASP A 242 0.37 7.49 -1.97
N ALA A 243 0.47 8.28 -3.04
CA ALA A 243 -0.48 8.20 -4.15
C ALA A 243 -0.54 6.79 -4.78
N PHE A 244 0.60 6.09 -4.89
CA PHE A 244 0.63 4.73 -5.39
C PHE A 244 -0.09 3.76 -4.45
N ASP A 245 0.20 3.78 -3.15
CA ASP A 245 -0.48 2.91 -2.18
C ASP A 245 -1.97 3.24 -2.09
N SER A 246 -2.35 4.52 -2.11
CA SER A 246 -3.75 4.96 -2.13
C SER A 246 -4.51 4.41 -3.35
N TYR A 247 -3.92 4.38 -4.53
CA TYR A 247 -4.57 3.81 -5.72
C TYR A 247 -4.87 2.32 -5.57
N ILE A 248 -3.99 1.53 -4.97
CA ILE A 248 -4.17 0.07 -4.84
C ILE A 248 -4.93 -0.33 -3.57
N THR A 249 -5.14 0.58 -2.63
CA THR A 249 -5.84 0.31 -1.36
C THR A 249 -7.21 0.97 -1.28
N GLY A 250 -7.43 2.05 -2.02
CA GLY A 250 -8.61 2.89 -1.88
C GLY A 250 -8.53 3.84 -0.69
N MET A 251 -7.37 3.96 -0.05
CA MET A 251 -7.16 4.98 0.95
C MET A 251 -7.18 6.33 0.24
N GLU A 252 -8.07 7.23 0.67
CA GLU A 252 -8.23 8.58 0.13
C GLU A 252 -8.61 8.74 -1.34
N CYS A 253 -8.82 7.66 -2.08
CA CYS A 253 -9.29 7.69 -3.48
C CYS A 253 -10.03 6.41 -3.85
N ILE A 254 -10.57 6.32 -5.06
CA ILE A 254 -11.13 5.08 -5.60
C ILE A 254 -10.00 4.06 -5.80
N ARG A 255 -10.19 2.87 -5.23
CA ARG A 255 -9.28 1.74 -5.46
C ARG A 255 -9.37 1.27 -6.91
N ILE A 256 -8.21 1.03 -7.50
CA ILE A 256 -8.07 0.53 -8.87
C ILE A 256 -7.13 -0.69 -8.91
N PRO A 257 -7.20 -1.52 -9.96
CA PRO A 257 -6.26 -2.61 -10.18
C PRO A 257 -4.81 -2.13 -10.21
N LEU A 258 -3.88 -3.00 -9.83
CA LEU A 258 -2.45 -2.67 -9.77
C LEU A 258 -1.90 -2.14 -11.10
N GLN A 259 -2.26 -2.74 -12.22
CA GLN A 259 -1.80 -2.32 -13.56
C GLN A 259 -2.27 -0.89 -13.88
N ASP A 260 -3.51 -0.57 -13.53
CA ASP A 260 -4.08 0.77 -13.71
C ASP A 260 -3.40 1.78 -12.77
N ALA A 261 -3.07 1.37 -11.54
CA ALA A 261 -2.33 2.20 -10.59
C ALA A 261 -0.91 2.51 -11.10
N ILE A 262 -0.21 1.49 -11.64
CA ILE A 262 1.10 1.68 -12.28
C ILE A 262 0.98 2.64 -13.46
N GLY A 263 0.00 2.46 -14.34
CA GLY A 263 -0.26 3.36 -15.47
C GLY A 263 -0.50 4.80 -15.00
N LYS A 264 -1.37 4.98 -14.00
CA LYS A 264 -1.76 6.29 -13.48
C LYS A 264 -0.60 7.04 -12.83
N ILE A 265 0.27 6.34 -12.09
CA ILE A 265 1.46 6.97 -11.49
C ILE A 265 2.50 7.31 -12.55
N GLN A 266 2.65 6.48 -13.61
CA GLN A 266 3.54 6.75 -14.75
C GLN A 266 3.09 7.96 -15.55
N GLU A 267 1.79 8.11 -15.83
CA GLU A 267 1.23 9.29 -16.46
C GLU A 267 1.50 10.55 -15.63
N GLY A 268 1.47 10.44 -14.32
CA GLY A 268 1.79 11.51 -13.38
C GLY A 268 3.21 12.04 -13.47
N ILE A 269 4.18 11.30 -14.04
CA ILE A 269 5.57 11.76 -14.26
C ILE A 269 5.62 13.01 -15.14
N ILE A 270 4.67 13.19 -16.03
CA ILE A 270 4.68 14.31 -16.99
C ILE A 270 4.58 15.65 -16.27
N HIS A 271 3.75 15.73 -15.21
CA HIS A 271 3.44 17.00 -14.55
C HIS A 271 3.34 16.93 -13.02
N LYS A 272 2.92 15.80 -12.43
CA LYS A 272 2.50 15.70 -11.03
C LYS A 272 3.60 15.23 -10.08
N TYR A 273 4.40 14.26 -10.49
CA TYR A 273 5.36 13.57 -9.65
C TYR A 273 6.78 13.70 -10.14
N ASP A 274 7.75 13.58 -9.25
CA ASP A 274 9.16 13.55 -9.62
C ASP A 274 9.46 12.26 -10.40
N ARG A 275 9.98 12.43 -11.63
CA ARG A 275 10.29 11.31 -12.54
C ARG A 275 11.20 10.28 -11.89
N LYS A 276 12.30 10.73 -11.26
CA LYS A 276 13.30 9.84 -10.69
C LYS A 276 12.73 9.03 -9.53
N VAL A 277 11.86 9.65 -8.73
CA VAL A 277 11.17 8.96 -7.63
C VAL A 277 10.24 7.88 -8.17
N VAL A 278 9.37 8.21 -9.14
CA VAL A 278 8.42 7.24 -9.70
C VAL A 278 9.14 6.10 -10.42
N GLU A 279 10.15 6.39 -11.23
CA GLU A 279 10.93 5.36 -11.93
C GLU A 279 11.63 4.43 -10.92
N THR A 280 12.18 4.97 -9.82
CA THR A 280 12.79 4.18 -8.75
C THR A 280 11.75 3.30 -8.04
N LEU A 281 10.60 3.85 -7.67
CA LEU A 281 9.49 3.11 -7.07
C LEU A 281 9.06 1.94 -7.96
N LEU A 282 8.70 2.22 -9.20
CA LEU A 282 8.17 1.23 -10.13
C LEU A 282 9.22 0.19 -10.59
N SER A 283 10.51 0.51 -10.48
CA SER A 283 11.57 -0.47 -10.72
C SER A 283 11.61 -1.60 -9.70
N LYS A 284 10.84 -1.47 -8.60
CA LYS A 284 10.80 -2.44 -7.49
C LYS A 284 9.43 -3.05 -7.25
N ILE A 285 8.44 -2.69 -8.04
CA ILE A 285 7.08 -3.23 -7.93
C ILE A 285 6.82 -4.20 -9.07
N ALA A 286 6.47 -5.44 -8.76
CA ALA A 286 6.08 -6.44 -9.74
C ALA A 286 4.83 -5.98 -10.49
N TYR A 287 4.90 -5.89 -11.82
CA TYR A 287 3.74 -5.56 -12.64
C TYR A 287 2.68 -6.66 -12.60
N TYR A 288 3.11 -7.89 -12.48
CA TYR A 288 2.26 -9.07 -12.33
C TYR A 288 2.77 -9.88 -11.14
N PRO A 289 2.26 -9.64 -9.93
CA PRO A 289 2.68 -10.37 -8.73
C PRO A 289 2.51 -11.87 -8.87
N VAL A 290 3.33 -12.65 -8.16
CA VAL A 290 3.22 -14.10 -8.11
C VAL A 290 1.81 -14.51 -7.67
N GLY A 291 1.24 -15.50 -8.36
CA GLY A 291 -0.13 -15.95 -8.16
C GLY A 291 -1.19 -15.20 -8.97
N THR A 292 -0.82 -14.15 -9.72
CA THR A 292 -1.75 -13.42 -10.59
C THR A 292 -2.18 -14.28 -11.77
N ALA A 293 -3.50 -14.43 -11.97
CA ALA A 293 -4.04 -15.01 -13.19
C ALA A 293 -3.94 -14.00 -14.34
N VAL A 294 -3.42 -14.43 -15.47
CA VAL A 294 -3.22 -13.57 -16.65
C VAL A 294 -3.81 -14.21 -17.90
N LYS A 295 -4.36 -13.38 -18.77
CA LYS A 295 -4.80 -13.77 -20.10
C LYS A 295 -3.86 -13.14 -21.14
N MET A 296 -3.20 -13.96 -21.90
CA MET A 296 -2.22 -13.52 -22.89
C MET A 296 -2.88 -13.10 -24.20
N SER A 297 -2.16 -12.36 -25.02
CA SER A 297 -2.65 -11.88 -26.33
C SER A 297 -3.11 -13.00 -27.28
N ASN A 298 -2.55 -14.18 -27.16
CA ASN A 298 -2.95 -15.40 -27.91
C ASN A 298 -4.16 -16.13 -27.29
N GLN A 299 -4.87 -15.50 -26.33
CA GLN A 299 -6.00 -16.04 -25.56
C GLN A 299 -5.64 -17.18 -24.59
N ALA A 300 -4.38 -17.58 -24.47
CA ALA A 300 -3.98 -18.56 -23.46
C ALA A 300 -4.09 -17.93 -22.05
N GLU A 301 -4.54 -18.72 -21.09
CA GLU A 301 -4.62 -18.34 -19.69
C GLU A 301 -3.45 -18.95 -18.92
N GLY A 302 -2.95 -18.24 -17.95
CA GLY A 302 -1.82 -18.70 -17.15
C GLY A 302 -1.78 -18.00 -15.79
N ILE A 303 -0.83 -18.44 -14.98
CA ILE A 303 -0.60 -17.89 -13.64
C ILE A 303 0.88 -17.51 -13.54
N VAL A 304 1.14 -16.35 -12.97
CA VAL A 304 2.52 -15.91 -12.68
C VAL A 304 3.08 -16.77 -11.56
N VAL A 305 4.22 -17.42 -11.84
CA VAL A 305 4.85 -18.40 -10.92
C VAL A 305 6.15 -17.91 -10.32
N LEU A 306 6.81 -16.95 -10.97
CA LEU A 306 8.11 -16.43 -10.56
C LEU A 306 8.29 -15.00 -11.05
N GLN A 307 8.89 -14.13 -10.22
CA GLN A 307 9.37 -12.82 -10.63
C GLN A 307 10.77 -12.94 -11.24
N THR A 308 11.04 -12.12 -12.25
CA THR A 308 12.39 -11.93 -12.78
C THR A 308 13.02 -10.67 -12.18
N GLU A 309 14.27 -10.37 -12.52
CA GLU A 309 14.93 -9.12 -12.12
C GLU A 309 14.29 -7.86 -12.77
N ASP A 310 13.59 -8.04 -13.90
CA ASP A 310 12.78 -6.98 -14.51
C ASP A 310 11.34 -7.06 -13.98
N PRO A 311 10.84 -6.03 -13.26
CA PRO A 311 9.49 -6.04 -12.68
C PRO A 311 8.37 -6.13 -13.72
N LYS A 312 8.66 -5.88 -14.99
CA LYS A 312 7.71 -6.00 -16.11
C LYS A 312 7.63 -7.41 -16.68
N LEU A 313 8.60 -8.27 -16.35
CA LEU A 313 8.72 -9.61 -16.86
C LEU A 313 8.55 -10.62 -15.74
N SER A 314 7.60 -11.53 -15.91
CA SER A 314 7.33 -12.62 -14.98
C SER A 314 7.28 -13.94 -15.74
N LEU A 315 7.66 -15.03 -15.08
CA LEU A 315 7.44 -16.37 -15.64
C LEU A 315 5.99 -16.77 -15.41
N ILE A 316 5.35 -17.26 -16.46
CA ILE A 316 3.94 -17.64 -16.47
C ILE A 316 3.84 -19.15 -16.72
N HIS A 317 3.11 -19.84 -15.84
CA HIS A 317 2.67 -21.19 -16.11
C HIS A 317 1.38 -21.12 -16.94
N ILE A 318 1.43 -21.64 -18.17
CA ILE A 318 0.26 -21.67 -19.07
C ILE A 318 -0.59 -22.87 -18.69
N SER A 319 -1.85 -22.62 -18.34
CA SER A 319 -2.83 -23.68 -18.13
C SER A 319 -3.12 -24.35 -19.48
N GLU A 320 -2.93 -25.66 -19.60
CA GLU A 320 -3.43 -26.37 -20.77
C GLU A 320 -4.94 -26.19 -20.87
N PRO A 321 -5.50 -25.90 -22.07
CA PRO A 321 -6.93 -25.84 -22.22
C PRO A 321 -7.49 -27.21 -21.83
N THR A 322 -8.36 -27.24 -20.83
CA THR A 322 -9.05 -28.46 -20.40
C THR A 322 -9.74 -29.04 -21.63
N ARG A 323 -9.23 -30.15 -22.18
CA ARG A 323 -9.95 -30.90 -23.19
C ARG A 323 -11.30 -31.25 -22.58
N LEU A 324 -12.35 -30.62 -23.06
CA LEU A 324 -13.69 -31.11 -22.87
C LEU A 324 -13.69 -32.57 -23.41
N GLN A 325 -13.65 -33.54 -22.50
CA GLN A 325 -14.01 -34.90 -22.86
C GLN A 325 -15.50 -34.86 -23.21
N LEU A 326 -15.76 -34.90 -24.50
CA LEU A 326 -17.08 -35.25 -24.99
C LEU A 326 -17.38 -36.66 -24.47
N ILE A 327 -18.23 -36.73 -23.44
CA ILE A 327 -18.84 -37.99 -23.05
C ILE A 327 -19.87 -38.29 -24.15
N SER A 328 -19.55 -39.28 -24.96
CA SER A 328 -20.47 -39.90 -25.92
C SER A 328 -21.54 -40.71 -25.20
#